data_b03fef9b444bec6a25aee99cfe53b3aa
#
_entry.id   b03fef9b444bec6a25aee99cfe53b3aa
#
_cell.length_a   1.000
_cell.length_b   1.000
_cell.length_c   1.000
_cell.angle_alpha   90.00
_cell.angle_beta   90.00
_cell.angle_gamma   90.00
#
_symmetry.space_group_name_H-M   'P 1'
#
loop_
_entity.id
_entity.type
_entity.pdbx_description
1 polymer ?
#
loop_
_entity_poly.entity_id
_entity_poly.type
_entity_poly.pdbx_seq_one_letter_code
_entity_poly.pdbx_strand_id
1 'polypeptide(L)'
;MDEMIEKVKNGYTLNIYKDKLDLSRAVFKFIESHIIHTLKKKDRFKFCVSGGSTPKSVYKLLSKSDLRWDMVDVFLGDERCVDPNSELSNSLMLKNSLLTNFGSKAFFYEIFNDLNADDEATKNQFISKLFEKCGSNPPTFDLTLLGLGDDGHTASLFPYQKNNNVDDFVIFNEGKGLKRISLTPKVLSASSKIVFLVSGASKRIALERLLDEKEPPDRTPSKLIKSINQISIFCDQESAKELEI
;
A
#
# COMPACT_ATOMS: atom_id res chain seq x y z
N MET A 1 -5.93 -6.71 -26.36
CA MET A 1 -5.51 -7.29 -25.06
C MET A 1 -4.03 -7.05 -25.00
N ASP A 2 -3.62 -6.12 -24.13
CA ASP A 2 -2.22 -5.77 -23.99
C ASP A 2 -1.46 -6.96 -23.42
N GLU A 3 -0.30 -7.26 -23.98
CA GLU A 3 0.50 -8.44 -23.69
C GLU A 3 1.04 -8.33 -22.24
N MET A 4 0.35 -9.00 -21.32
CA MET A 4 0.81 -9.14 -19.93
C MET A 4 1.73 -10.34 -19.87
N ILE A 5 2.92 -10.18 -19.27
CA ILE A 5 3.83 -11.28 -18.96
C ILE A 5 3.65 -11.60 -17.46
N GLU A 6 3.20 -12.83 -17.18
CA GLU A 6 3.14 -13.34 -15.80
C GLU A 6 4.33 -14.24 -15.53
N LYS A 7 5.00 -14.03 -14.42
CA LYS A 7 6.14 -14.84 -13.92
C LYS A 7 5.98 -15.09 -12.42
N VAL A 8 6.49 -16.23 -11.97
CA VAL A 8 6.55 -16.55 -10.53
C VAL A 8 8.01 -16.65 -10.12
N LYS A 9 8.41 -15.90 -9.09
CA LYS A 9 9.76 -15.91 -8.54
C LYS A 9 9.71 -15.71 -7.01
N ASN A 10 10.30 -16.64 -6.29
CA ASN A 10 10.55 -16.54 -4.84
C ASN A 10 9.32 -16.15 -4.00
N GLY A 11 8.16 -16.74 -4.28
CA GLY A 11 6.91 -16.47 -3.57
C GLY A 11 6.14 -15.24 -4.05
N TYR A 12 6.61 -14.58 -5.12
CA TYR A 12 5.93 -13.45 -5.76
C TYR A 12 5.37 -13.85 -7.12
N THR A 13 4.17 -13.35 -7.44
CA THR A 13 3.64 -13.35 -8.82
C THR A 13 3.91 -11.99 -9.43
N LEU A 14 4.74 -11.92 -10.46
CA LEU A 14 5.02 -10.69 -11.21
C LEU A 14 4.07 -10.60 -12.40
N ASN A 15 3.39 -9.47 -12.50
CA ASN A 15 2.54 -9.10 -13.62
C ASN A 15 3.18 -7.88 -14.29
N ILE A 16 3.82 -8.09 -15.45
CA ILE A 16 4.62 -7.08 -16.14
C ILE A 16 3.81 -6.50 -17.30
N TYR A 17 3.63 -5.19 -17.31
CA TYR A 17 2.89 -4.42 -18.30
C TYR A 17 3.83 -3.55 -19.13
N LYS A 18 3.41 -3.20 -20.32
CA LYS A 18 4.20 -2.43 -21.26
C LYS A 18 4.70 -1.09 -20.69
N ASP A 19 3.80 -0.36 -20.04
CA ASP A 19 4.09 0.96 -19.51
C ASP A 19 3.22 1.28 -18.28
N LYS A 20 3.44 2.46 -17.71
CA LYS A 20 2.69 2.97 -16.53
C LYS A 20 1.19 3.11 -16.76
N LEU A 21 0.76 3.39 -18.01
CA LEU A 21 -0.65 3.56 -18.32
C LEU A 21 -1.38 2.21 -18.31
N ASP A 22 -0.81 1.21 -18.97
CA ASP A 22 -1.35 -0.15 -19.01
C ASP A 22 -1.31 -0.78 -17.63
N LEU A 23 -0.21 -0.59 -16.90
CA LEU A 23 -0.10 -0.96 -15.49
C LEU A 23 -1.23 -0.36 -14.64
N SER A 24 -1.48 0.96 -14.78
CA SER A 24 -2.52 1.64 -13.99
C SER A 24 -3.92 1.12 -14.31
N ARG A 25 -4.21 0.82 -15.59
CA ARG A 25 -5.48 0.24 -16.03
C ARG A 25 -5.67 -1.18 -15.50
N ALA A 26 -4.62 -1.98 -15.53
CA ALA A 26 -4.66 -3.35 -15.05
C ALA A 26 -4.89 -3.42 -13.53
N VAL A 27 -4.15 -2.62 -12.76
CA VAL A 27 -4.33 -2.54 -11.30
C VAL A 27 -5.71 -1.98 -10.94
N PHE A 28 -6.21 -1.00 -11.68
CA PHE A 28 -7.59 -0.53 -11.52
C PHE A 28 -8.59 -1.68 -11.67
N LYS A 29 -8.54 -2.43 -12.79
CA LYS A 29 -9.44 -3.57 -13.04
C LYS A 29 -9.31 -4.66 -11.97
N PHE A 30 -8.09 -4.94 -11.52
CA PHE A 30 -7.82 -5.91 -10.48
C PHE A 30 -8.50 -5.50 -9.16
N ILE A 31 -8.31 -4.26 -8.71
CA ILE A 31 -8.89 -3.75 -7.45
C ILE A 31 -10.42 -3.71 -7.56
N GLU A 32 -10.95 -3.17 -8.67
CA GLU A 32 -12.40 -3.11 -8.94
C GLU A 32 -13.05 -4.50 -8.83
N SER A 33 -12.50 -5.49 -9.54
CA SER A 33 -12.98 -6.87 -9.50
C SER A 33 -12.88 -7.47 -8.10
N HIS A 34 -11.81 -7.16 -7.36
CA HIS A 34 -11.60 -7.67 -6.01
C HIS A 34 -12.61 -7.09 -5.01
N ILE A 35 -12.91 -5.78 -5.11
CA ILE A 35 -13.97 -5.13 -4.33
C ILE A 35 -15.31 -5.80 -4.60
N ILE A 36 -15.70 -5.91 -5.89
CA ILE A 36 -16.96 -6.53 -6.29
C ILE A 36 -17.09 -7.96 -5.78
N HIS A 37 -16.04 -8.77 -5.93
CA HIS A 37 -16.05 -10.17 -5.51
C HIS A 37 -16.13 -10.31 -3.98
N THR A 38 -15.40 -9.46 -3.25
CA THR A 38 -15.40 -9.51 -1.78
C THR A 38 -16.74 -9.07 -1.20
N LEU A 39 -17.35 -8.01 -1.74
CA LEU A 39 -18.66 -7.52 -1.29
C LEU A 39 -19.84 -8.46 -1.61
N LYS A 40 -19.64 -9.51 -2.42
CA LYS A 40 -20.61 -10.61 -2.55
C LYS A 40 -20.61 -11.56 -1.34
N LYS A 41 -19.55 -11.51 -0.52
CA LYS A 41 -19.33 -12.46 0.60
C LYS A 41 -19.20 -11.77 1.96
N LYS A 42 -18.95 -10.47 1.97
CA LYS A 42 -18.74 -9.65 3.16
C LYS A 42 -19.54 -8.36 3.05
N ASP A 43 -19.97 -7.84 4.18
CA ASP A 43 -20.72 -6.58 4.24
C ASP A 43 -19.85 -5.36 3.96
N ARG A 44 -18.54 -5.44 4.21
CA ARG A 44 -17.60 -4.34 4.01
C ARG A 44 -16.29 -4.82 3.40
N PHE A 45 -15.68 -3.94 2.62
CA PHE A 45 -14.34 -4.11 2.04
C PHE A 45 -13.35 -3.17 2.74
N LYS A 46 -12.28 -3.74 3.28
CA LYS A 46 -11.24 -3.03 4.03
C LYS A 46 -10.01 -2.86 3.14
N PHE A 47 -9.74 -1.64 2.73
CA PHE A 47 -8.70 -1.31 1.77
C PHE A 47 -7.59 -0.48 2.41
N CYS A 48 -6.41 -1.08 2.57
CA CYS A 48 -5.20 -0.38 2.95
C CYS A 48 -4.49 0.13 1.70
N VAL A 49 -4.26 1.43 1.64
CA VAL A 49 -3.74 2.13 0.45
C VAL A 49 -2.41 2.84 0.74
N SER A 50 -1.58 2.98 -0.28
CA SER A 50 -0.30 3.71 -0.20
C SER A 50 -0.40 5.12 -0.76
N GLY A 51 0.51 5.98 -0.34
CA GLY A 51 0.80 7.26 -1.00
C GLY A 51 1.60 7.09 -2.29
N GLY A 52 1.85 8.20 -2.97
CA GLY A 52 2.75 8.26 -4.12
C GLY A 52 2.08 8.50 -5.47
N SER A 53 2.90 8.84 -6.47
CA SER A 53 2.42 9.25 -7.80
C SER A 53 1.92 8.08 -8.66
N THR A 54 2.42 6.86 -8.43
CA THR A 54 2.00 5.69 -9.20
C THR A 54 0.58 5.25 -8.78
N PRO A 55 0.28 5.01 -7.50
CA PRO A 55 -1.07 4.66 -7.08
C PRO A 55 -2.09 5.79 -7.29
N LYS A 56 -1.68 7.07 -7.24
CA LYS A 56 -2.57 8.21 -7.54
C LYS A 56 -3.28 8.07 -8.89
N SER A 57 -2.60 7.54 -9.92
CA SER A 57 -3.21 7.30 -11.24
C SER A 57 -4.29 6.21 -11.18
N VAL A 58 -4.06 5.15 -10.43
CA VAL A 58 -5.04 4.08 -10.19
C VAL A 58 -6.25 4.61 -9.41
N TYR A 59 -6.02 5.41 -8.38
CA TYR A 59 -7.09 6.00 -7.56
C TYR A 59 -8.02 6.91 -8.35
N LYS A 60 -7.47 7.69 -9.29
CA LYS A 60 -8.28 8.52 -10.20
C LYS A 60 -9.18 7.69 -11.12
N LEU A 61 -8.79 6.48 -11.49
CA LEU A 61 -9.63 5.57 -12.25
C LEU A 61 -10.70 4.95 -11.36
N LEU A 62 -10.30 4.45 -10.18
CA LEU A 62 -11.19 3.86 -9.19
C LEU A 62 -12.30 4.83 -8.76
N SER A 63 -11.98 6.09 -8.50
CA SER A 63 -12.97 7.09 -8.06
C SER A 63 -14.13 7.29 -9.04
N LYS A 64 -13.92 6.97 -10.31
CA LYS A 64 -14.92 7.10 -11.39
C LYS A 64 -15.74 5.83 -11.59
N SER A 65 -15.38 4.72 -10.96
CA SER A 65 -16.11 3.46 -11.05
C SER A 65 -17.29 3.45 -10.09
N ASP A 66 -18.46 3.05 -10.60
CA ASP A 66 -19.70 2.95 -9.82
C ASP A 66 -19.71 1.68 -8.97
N LEU A 67 -18.86 1.66 -7.96
CA LEU A 67 -18.79 0.62 -6.95
C LEU A 67 -19.65 0.97 -5.74
N ARG A 68 -19.92 -0.01 -4.89
CA ARG A 68 -20.56 0.22 -3.60
C ARG A 68 -19.59 0.83 -2.59
N TRP A 69 -19.17 2.06 -2.88
CA TRP A 69 -18.21 2.79 -2.06
C TRP A 69 -18.67 3.04 -0.63
N ASP A 70 -19.98 3.10 -0.40
CA ASP A 70 -20.60 3.14 0.92
C ASP A 70 -20.30 1.91 1.79
N MET A 71 -19.79 0.83 1.19
CA MET A 71 -19.34 -0.39 1.86
C MET A 71 -17.81 -0.54 1.89
N VAL A 72 -17.06 0.51 1.51
CA VAL A 72 -15.59 0.48 1.47
C VAL A 72 -15.01 1.32 2.60
N ASP A 73 -14.17 0.69 3.41
CA ASP A 73 -13.34 1.31 4.45
C ASP A 73 -11.92 1.49 3.94
N VAL A 74 -11.43 2.71 3.87
CA VAL A 74 -10.10 3.08 3.35
C VAL A 74 -9.19 3.48 4.50
N PHE A 75 -7.99 2.89 4.53
CA PHE A 75 -6.94 3.17 5.51
C PHE A 75 -5.63 3.48 4.78
N LEU A 76 -4.82 4.40 5.33
CA LEU A 76 -3.45 4.58 4.86
C LEU A 76 -2.51 3.57 5.50
N GLY A 77 -1.57 3.03 4.72
CA GLY A 77 -0.47 2.21 5.22
C GLY A 77 0.57 3.04 5.97
N ASP A 78 0.73 4.31 5.57
CA ASP A 78 1.61 5.29 6.21
C ASP A 78 1.19 6.73 5.87
N GLU A 79 1.65 7.67 6.69
CA GLU A 79 1.47 9.10 6.45
C GLU A 79 2.71 9.89 6.86
N ARG A 80 2.88 11.04 6.26
CA ARG A 80 3.88 12.05 6.64
C ARG A 80 3.27 12.95 7.70
N CYS A 81 3.99 13.14 8.82
CA CYS A 81 3.58 14.05 9.88
C CYS A 81 3.81 15.49 9.44
N VAL A 82 2.95 15.97 8.56
CA VAL A 82 2.97 17.33 7.99
C VAL A 82 1.60 17.95 8.12
N ASP A 83 1.50 19.27 7.83
CA ASP A 83 0.20 19.94 7.76
C ASP A 83 -0.75 19.15 6.84
N PRO A 84 -2.01 18.88 7.26
CA PRO A 84 -2.98 18.13 6.46
C PRO A 84 -3.25 18.72 5.07
N ASN A 85 -2.98 20.02 4.87
CA ASN A 85 -3.11 20.70 3.58
C ASN A 85 -1.80 20.72 2.76
N SER A 86 -0.72 20.14 3.29
CA SER A 86 0.54 20.03 2.56
C SER A 86 0.43 19.08 1.38
N GLU A 87 1.02 19.45 0.24
CA GLU A 87 1.13 18.56 -0.92
C GLU A 87 1.89 17.26 -0.62
N LEU A 88 2.64 17.22 0.48
CA LEU A 88 3.33 16.03 0.96
C LEU A 88 2.39 15.07 1.71
N SER A 89 1.18 15.47 2.09
CA SER A 89 0.22 14.62 2.79
C SER A 89 -0.36 13.53 1.85
N ASN A 90 -0.29 12.28 2.31
CA ASN A 90 -0.96 11.16 1.64
C ASN A 90 -2.48 11.28 1.76
N SER A 91 -2.98 11.76 2.90
CA SER A 91 -4.41 12.00 3.12
C SER A 91 -4.96 13.04 2.14
N LEU A 92 -4.25 14.15 1.94
CA LEU A 92 -4.64 15.15 0.93
C LEU A 92 -4.63 14.56 -0.48
N MET A 93 -3.61 13.78 -0.81
CA MET A 93 -3.52 13.10 -2.10
C MET A 93 -4.71 12.16 -2.34
N LEU A 94 -5.15 11.39 -1.32
CA LEU A 94 -6.32 10.53 -1.40
C LEU A 94 -7.61 11.31 -1.54
N LYS A 95 -7.81 12.37 -0.75
CA LYS A 95 -8.96 13.28 -0.83
C LYS A 95 -9.11 13.87 -2.23
N ASN A 96 -7.99 14.13 -2.92
CA ASN A 96 -7.95 14.70 -4.27
C ASN A 96 -7.87 13.65 -5.40
N SER A 97 -7.94 12.36 -5.10
CA SER A 97 -7.83 11.31 -6.13
C SER A 97 -8.84 10.18 -5.97
N LEU A 98 -8.80 9.44 -4.88
CA LEU A 98 -9.68 8.30 -4.61
C LEU A 98 -11.05 8.75 -4.10
N LEU A 99 -11.04 9.71 -3.15
CA LEU A 99 -12.24 10.16 -2.43
C LEU A 99 -12.96 11.29 -3.16
N THR A 100 -13.02 11.18 -4.48
CA THR A 100 -13.76 12.08 -5.39
C THR A 100 -14.80 11.28 -6.17
N ASN A 101 -15.70 11.94 -6.88
CA ASN A 101 -16.73 11.30 -7.70
C ASN A 101 -17.50 10.21 -6.89
N PHE A 102 -17.61 8.98 -7.41
CA PHE A 102 -18.25 7.88 -6.71
C PHE A 102 -17.48 7.47 -5.44
N GLY A 103 -16.15 7.55 -5.49
CA GLY A 103 -15.28 7.22 -4.35
C GLY A 103 -15.47 8.12 -3.13
N SER A 104 -16.11 9.28 -3.27
CA SER A 104 -16.43 10.16 -2.14
C SER A 104 -17.39 9.56 -1.11
N LYS A 105 -18.05 8.44 -1.44
CA LYS A 105 -18.92 7.69 -0.53
C LYS A 105 -18.17 6.72 0.38
N ALA A 106 -16.87 6.49 0.14
CA ALA A 106 -16.06 5.60 0.98
C ALA A 106 -15.82 6.22 2.37
N PHE A 107 -15.68 5.35 3.37
CA PHE A 107 -15.27 5.77 4.71
C PHE A 107 -13.75 5.80 4.77
N PHE A 108 -13.18 6.97 5.06
CA PHE A 108 -11.74 7.15 5.17
C PHE A 108 -11.32 7.37 6.62
N TYR A 109 -10.35 6.59 7.07
CA TYR A 109 -9.78 6.63 8.42
C TYR A 109 -8.34 7.14 8.35
N GLU A 110 -8.16 8.42 8.70
CA GLU A 110 -6.85 9.07 8.68
C GLU A 110 -5.97 8.53 9.81
N ILE A 111 -4.73 8.20 9.50
CA ILE A 111 -3.73 7.73 10.48
C ILE A 111 -3.08 8.91 11.23
N PHE A 112 -3.08 10.09 10.64
CA PHE A 112 -2.51 11.32 11.18
C PHE A 112 -3.24 12.55 10.64
N ASN A 113 -3.61 13.48 11.52
CA ASN A 113 -4.35 14.66 11.13
C ASN A 113 -4.07 15.91 11.99
N ASP A 114 -3.22 15.80 13.04
CA ASP A 114 -2.89 16.90 13.93
C ASP A 114 -1.40 16.90 14.29
N LEU A 115 -0.70 17.98 13.93
CA LEU A 115 0.72 18.20 14.23
C LEU A 115 1.02 18.43 15.72
N ASN A 116 0.02 18.87 16.49
CA ASN A 116 0.16 19.19 17.92
C ASN A 116 -0.25 18.01 18.81
N ALA A 117 -0.77 16.93 18.21
CA ALA A 117 -1.15 15.76 18.96
C ALA A 117 0.09 15.01 19.49
N ASP A 118 -0.04 14.45 20.67
CA ASP A 118 0.95 13.55 21.24
C ASP A 118 1.06 12.28 20.40
N ASP A 119 2.30 11.81 20.18
CA ASP A 119 2.57 10.64 19.33
C ASP A 119 1.91 9.37 19.84
N GLU A 120 1.98 9.13 21.15
CA GLU A 120 1.40 7.93 21.73
C GLU A 120 -0.13 7.97 21.71
N ALA A 121 -0.72 9.16 21.96
CA ALA A 121 -2.15 9.37 21.81
C ALA A 121 -2.61 9.12 20.37
N THR A 122 -1.87 9.63 19.38
CA THR A 122 -2.14 9.42 17.94
C THR A 122 -2.09 7.94 17.58
N LYS A 123 -1.04 7.21 18.00
CA LYS A 123 -0.92 5.77 17.79
C LYS A 123 -2.11 5.03 18.38
N ASN A 124 -2.41 5.27 19.67
CA ASN A 124 -3.46 4.55 20.40
C ASN A 124 -4.85 4.80 19.83
N GLN A 125 -5.13 6.04 19.39
CA GLN A 125 -6.37 6.37 18.72
C GLN A 125 -6.53 5.60 17.41
N PHE A 126 -5.47 5.56 16.58
CA PHE A 126 -5.54 4.85 15.31
C PHE A 126 -5.58 3.34 15.50
N ILE A 127 -4.83 2.77 16.45
CA ILE A 127 -4.88 1.36 16.80
C ILE A 127 -6.31 0.96 17.25
N SER A 128 -6.94 1.76 18.10
CA SER A 128 -8.32 1.52 18.53
C SER A 128 -9.28 1.51 17.34
N LYS A 129 -9.10 2.44 16.39
CA LYS A 129 -9.87 2.50 15.16
C LYS A 129 -9.65 1.28 14.25
N LEU A 130 -8.40 0.81 14.14
CA LEU A 130 -8.08 -0.40 13.38
C LEU A 130 -8.80 -1.64 13.98
N PHE A 131 -8.76 -1.83 15.30
CA PHE A 131 -9.44 -2.95 15.94
C PHE A 131 -10.97 -2.84 15.81
N GLU A 132 -11.53 -1.64 16.00
CA GLU A 132 -12.97 -1.40 15.82
C GLU A 132 -13.45 -1.81 14.42
N LYS A 133 -12.70 -1.45 13.38
CA LYS A 133 -13.12 -1.64 11.98
C LYS A 133 -12.66 -2.96 11.38
N CYS A 134 -11.50 -3.45 11.76
CA CYS A 134 -10.91 -4.66 11.18
C CYS A 134 -11.17 -5.93 11.99
N GLY A 135 -11.42 -5.82 13.29
CA GLY A 135 -12.02 -6.86 14.13
C GLY A 135 -11.18 -8.12 14.37
N SER A 136 -9.88 -8.13 14.03
CA SER A 136 -8.96 -9.26 14.18
C SER A 136 -7.66 -8.82 14.86
N ASN A 137 -6.88 -9.77 15.37
CA ASN A 137 -5.58 -9.52 15.95
C ASN A 137 -4.52 -10.39 15.25
N PRO A 138 -3.65 -9.80 14.42
CA PRO A 138 -3.60 -8.37 14.06
C PRO A 138 -4.79 -7.93 13.19
N PRO A 139 -5.07 -6.60 13.11
CA PRO A 139 -6.08 -6.05 12.20
C PRO A 139 -5.82 -6.49 10.76
N THR A 140 -6.86 -6.95 10.06
CA THR A 140 -6.74 -7.57 8.73
C THR A 140 -7.49 -6.76 7.68
N PHE A 141 -6.81 -6.47 6.56
CA PHE A 141 -7.42 -5.85 5.37
C PHE A 141 -7.78 -6.91 4.32
N ASP A 142 -8.78 -6.62 3.49
CA ASP A 142 -9.11 -7.46 2.34
C ASP A 142 -8.07 -7.30 1.23
N LEU A 143 -7.57 -6.07 1.06
CA LEU A 143 -6.49 -5.74 0.12
C LEU A 143 -5.57 -4.69 0.72
N THR A 144 -4.26 -4.92 0.62
CA THR A 144 -3.23 -3.92 0.88
C THR A 144 -2.46 -3.64 -0.39
N LEU A 145 -2.48 -2.36 -0.81
CA LEU A 145 -1.70 -1.85 -1.93
C LEU A 145 -0.47 -1.11 -1.40
N LEU A 146 0.70 -1.58 -1.76
CA LEU A 146 2.00 -1.07 -1.33
C LEU A 146 2.78 -0.49 -2.51
N GLY A 147 3.53 0.57 -2.26
CA GLY A 147 4.58 1.04 -3.14
C GLY A 147 5.93 0.40 -2.80
N LEU A 148 6.90 0.54 -3.69
CA LEU A 148 8.29 0.18 -3.48
C LEU A 148 9.17 1.43 -3.63
N GLY A 149 9.90 1.78 -2.57
CA GLY A 149 10.90 2.86 -2.63
C GLY A 149 12.11 2.45 -3.46
N ASP A 150 12.85 3.42 -3.97
CA ASP A 150 14.11 3.24 -4.69
C ASP A 150 15.23 2.63 -3.83
N ASP A 151 15.13 2.82 -2.52
CA ASP A 151 15.99 2.26 -1.49
C ASP A 151 15.49 0.91 -0.92
N GLY A 152 14.35 0.40 -1.37
CA GLY A 152 13.73 -0.84 -0.92
C GLY A 152 12.73 -0.67 0.22
N HIS A 153 12.41 0.57 0.65
CA HIS A 153 11.36 0.79 1.65
C HIS A 153 9.96 0.50 1.09
N THR A 154 9.02 0.21 1.97
CA THR A 154 7.58 0.20 1.70
C THR A 154 6.84 0.82 2.87
N ALA A 155 5.68 1.43 2.65
CA ALA A 155 5.04 2.30 3.63
C ALA A 155 6.09 3.30 4.18
N SER A 156 6.25 3.42 5.50
CA SER A 156 7.37 4.15 6.10
C SER A 156 8.31 3.22 6.90
N LEU A 157 8.58 2.04 6.35
CA LEU A 157 9.56 1.07 6.84
C LEU A 157 10.88 1.28 6.08
N PHE A 158 11.82 2.04 6.64
CA PHE A 158 13.05 2.44 5.96
C PHE A 158 14.23 1.51 6.25
N PRO A 159 15.23 1.44 5.33
CA PRO A 159 16.46 0.68 5.56
C PRO A 159 17.16 1.05 6.86
N TYR A 160 17.72 0.03 7.53
CA TYR A 160 18.53 0.15 8.74
C TYR A 160 17.84 0.82 9.94
N GLN A 161 16.50 0.81 9.97
CA GLN A 161 15.71 1.30 11.10
C GLN A 161 15.04 0.15 11.84
N LYS A 162 14.58 0.42 13.07
CA LYS A 162 13.83 -0.55 13.88
C LYS A 162 12.38 -0.69 13.37
N ASN A 163 12.24 -1.33 12.21
CA ASN A 163 10.95 -1.52 11.54
C ASN A 163 10.12 -2.69 12.11
N ASN A 164 10.72 -3.52 12.93
CA ASN A 164 10.16 -4.83 13.30
C ASN A 164 10.06 -4.99 14.82
N ASN A 165 9.32 -4.10 15.48
CA ASN A 165 8.91 -4.37 16.84
C ASN A 165 7.67 -5.30 16.80
N VAL A 166 7.83 -6.53 17.32
CA VAL A 166 6.85 -7.62 17.19
C VAL A 166 5.50 -7.30 17.86
N ASP A 167 5.50 -6.39 18.83
CA ASP A 167 4.31 -6.06 19.61
C ASP A 167 3.52 -4.85 19.08
N ASP A 168 4.15 -4.02 18.26
CA ASP A 168 3.52 -2.81 17.74
C ASP A 168 2.64 -3.08 16.51
N PHE A 169 1.55 -2.30 16.39
CA PHE A 169 0.70 -2.24 15.19
C PHE A 169 0.98 -0.98 14.35
N VAL A 170 1.43 0.07 15.01
CA VAL A 170 1.72 1.40 14.42
C VAL A 170 3.04 1.90 15.01
N ILE A 171 3.90 2.46 14.17
CA ILE A 171 5.19 3.02 14.57
C ILE A 171 5.39 4.42 13.99
N PHE A 172 6.18 5.24 14.69
CA PHE A 172 6.77 6.44 14.12
C PHE A 172 8.19 6.14 13.64
N ASN A 173 8.52 6.64 12.45
CA ASN A 173 9.84 6.56 11.83
C ASN A 173 10.24 7.91 11.26
N GLU A 174 11.53 8.06 10.94
CA GLU A 174 12.04 9.16 10.16
C GLU A 174 12.52 8.67 8.80
N GLY A 175 12.18 9.36 7.74
CA GLY A 175 12.64 8.99 6.41
C GLY A 175 12.50 10.11 5.39
N LYS A 176 13.54 10.27 4.57
CA LYS A 176 13.63 11.33 3.56
C LYS A 176 13.38 12.73 4.15
N GLY A 177 13.94 12.97 5.35
CA GLY A 177 13.86 14.26 6.05
C GLY A 177 12.51 14.59 6.70
N LEU A 178 11.62 13.60 6.83
CA LEU A 178 10.29 13.81 7.43
C LEU A 178 10.01 12.75 8.51
N LYS A 179 9.37 13.19 9.59
CA LYS A 179 8.71 12.29 10.54
C LYS A 179 7.50 11.64 9.87
N ARG A 180 7.29 10.37 10.14
CA ARG A 180 6.22 9.55 9.54
C ARG A 180 5.58 8.64 10.57
N ILE A 181 4.33 8.31 10.33
CA ILE A 181 3.60 7.27 11.05
C ILE A 181 3.26 6.16 10.07
N SER A 182 3.42 4.90 10.47
CA SER A 182 3.29 3.73 9.59
C SER A 182 2.66 2.56 10.31
N LEU A 183 1.87 1.77 9.58
CA LEU A 183 1.55 0.41 9.96
C LEU A 183 2.82 -0.44 9.97
N THR A 184 2.89 -1.38 10.90
CA THR A 184 4.03 -2.30 11.02
C THR A 184 3.95 -3.45 10.01
N PRO A 185 5.06 -4.17 9.77
CA PRO A 185 5.05 -5.39 8.96
C PRO A 185 4.02 -6.41 9.43
N LYS A 186 3.76 -6.51 10.75
CA LYS A 186 2.75 -7.38 11.34
C LYS A 186 1.34 -7.11 10.79
N VAL A 187 0.94 -5.84 10.74
CA VAL A 187 -0.38 -5.43 10.24
C VAL A 187 -0.46 -5.53 8.72
N LEU A 188 0.55 -5.03 8.01
CA LEU A 188 0.59 -5.05 6.54
C LEU A 188 0.58 -6.49 6.01
N SER A 189 1.27 -7.41 6.69
CA SER A 189 1.34 -8.83 6.32
C SER A 189 0.06 -9.62 6.60
N ALA A 190 -0.79 -9.14 7.51
CA ALA A 190 -2.04 -9.82 7.88
C ALA A 190 -3.14 -9.72 6.83
N SER A 191 -2.92 -9.01 5.74
CA SER A 191 -3.91 -8.76 4.68
C SER A 191 -4.23 -10.02 3.88
N SER A 192 -5.50 -10.17 3.49
CA SER A 192 -5.96 -11.29 2.66
C SER A 192 -5.30 -11.32 1.29
N LYS A 193 -5.04 -10.14 0.72
CA LYS A 193 -4.29 -9.94 -0.54
C LYS A 193 -3.33 -8.77 -0.40
N ILE A 194 -2.09 -8.98 -0.83
CA ILE A 194 -1.05 -7.96 -0.84
C ILE A 194 -0.59 -7.74 -2.26
N VAL A 195 -0.52 -6.47 -2.67
CA VAL A 195 -0.09 -6.05 -3.99
C VAL A 195 1.00 -4.99 -3.85
N PHE A 196 2.15 -5.22 -4.47
CA PHE A 196 3.14 -4.17 -4.73
C PHE A 196 2.87 -3.55 -6.11
N LEU A 197 2.84 -2.23 -6.16
CA LEU A 197 2.71 -1.44 -7.38
C LEU A 197 4.03 -0.72 -7.65
N VAL A 198 4.73 -1.14 -8.71
CA VAL A 198 6.10 -0.73 -9.00
C VAL A 198 6.18 -0.17 -10.42
N SER A 199 6.69 1.05 -10.60
CA SER A 199 6.76 1.69 -11.93
C SER A 199 7.99 2.57 -12.07
N GLY A 200 8.66 2.44 -13.21
CA GLY A 200 9.75 3.30 -13.66
C GLY A 200 11.14 2.76 -13.33
N ALA A 201 12.12 3.22 -14.12
CA ALA A 201 13.51 2.77 -14.10
C ALA A 201 14.20 2.91 -12.73
N SER A 202 13.82 3.91 -11.92
CA SER A 202 14.39 4.10 -10.58
C SER A 202 14.07 2.97 -9.61
N LYS A 203 13.13 2.06 -9.96
CA LYS A 203 12.70 0.95 -9.11
C LYS A 203 13.40 -0.38 -9.42
N ARG A 204 14.22 -0.45 -10.46
CA ARG A 204 14.89 -1.68 -10.92
C ARG A 204 15.65 -2.38 -9.79
N ILE A 205 16.58 -1.67 -9.18
CA ILE A 205 17.44 -2.23 -8.12
C ILE A 205 16.62 -2.65 -6.91
N ALA A 206 15.63 -1.85 -6.51
CA ALA A 206 14.78 -2.19 -5.38
C ALA A 206 13.89 -3.41 -5.67
N LEU A 207 13.40 -3.54 -6.92
CA LEU A 207 12.60 -4.69 -7.35
C LEU A 207 13.45 -5.96 -7.42
N GLU A 208 14.67 -5.88 -7.96
CA GLU A 208 15.63 -6.98 -7.96
C GLU A 208 15.91 -7.48 -6.54
N ARG A 209 16.24 -6.56 -5.61
CA ARG A 209 16.47 -6.87 -4.19
C ARG A 209 15.25 -7.50 -3.52
N LEU A 210 14.05 -7.00 -3.79
CA LEU A 210 12.82 -7.58 -3.23
C LEU A 210 12.68 -9.05 -3.65
N LEU A 211 13.09 -9.39 -4.87
CA LEU A 211 13.01 -10.73 -5.45
C LEU A 211 14.20 -11.61 -5.11
N ASP A 212 15.32 -11.08 -4.64
CA ASP A 212 16.50 -11.86 -4.24
C ASP A 212 16.28 -12.50 -2.86
N GLU A 213 16.36 -13.82 -2.77
CA GLU A 213 16.21 -14.57 -1.50
C GLU A 213 17.28 -14.22 -0.48
N LYS A 214 18.47 -13.84 -0.93
CA LYS A 214 19.63 -13.56 -0.08
C LYS A 214 19.66 -12.11 0.42
N GLU A 215 18.84 -11.24 -0.14
CA GLU A 215 18.78 -9.84 0.25
C GLU A 215 18.26 -9.69 1.69
N PRO A 216 19.00 -9.03 2.60
CA PRO A 216 18.58 -8.88 3.99
C PRO A 216 17.43 -7.88 4.14
N PRO A 217 16.43 -8.18 4.97
CA PRO A 217 15.29 -7.28 5.22
C PRO A 217 15.69 -5.91 5.81
N ASP A 218 16.78 -5.84 6.54
CA ASP A 218 17.27 -4.56 7.10
C ASP A 218 17.68 -3.56 6.01
N ARG A 219 18.20 -4.08 4.89
CA ARG A 219 18.56 -3.26 3.73
C ARG A 219 17.39 -3.03 2.79
N THR A 220 16.46 -3.99 2.72
CA THR A 220 15.29 -3.92 1.85
C THR A 220 14.03 -4.24 2.66
N PRO A 221 13.49 -3.26 3.42
CA PRO A 221 12.39 -3.49 4.37
C PRO A 221 11.09 -3.99 3.76
N SER A 222 10.87 -3.80 2.46
CA SER A 222 9.75 -4.42 1.75
C SER A 222 9.74 -5.96 1.87
N LYS A 223 10.87 -6.59 2.14
CA LYS A 223 10.99 -8.05 2.44
C LYS A 223 10.44 -8.45 3.81
N LEU A 224 10.20 -7.49 4.71
CA LEU A 224 9.51 -7.75 5.99
C LEU A 224 8.03 -8.08 5.77
N ILE A 225 7.46 -7.69 4.63
CA ILE A 225 6.09 -8.01 4.27
C ILE A 225 6.01 -9.47 3.84
N LYS A 226 5.29 -10.25 4.62
CA LYS A 226 5.08 -11.67 4.38
C LYS A 226 3.61 -11.94 4.15
N SER A 227 3.27 -12.99 3.44
CA SER A 227 1.89 -13.42 3.28
C SER A 227 1.84 -14.94 3.29
N ILE A 228 0.77 -15.49 3.85
CA ILE A 228 0.44 -16.92 3.70
C ILE A 228 -0.01 -17.24 2.28
N ASN A 229 -0.48 -16.23 1.55
CA ASN A 229 -0.80 -16.29 0.13
C ASN A 229 0.34 -15.67 -0.67
N GLN A 230 0.35 -15.95 -1.97
CA GLN A 230 1.33 -15.35 -2.87
C GLN A 230 1.12 -13.82 -2.97
N ILE A 231 2.20 -13.06 -2.82
CA ILE A 231 2.20 -11.60 -3.00
C ILE A 231 2.25 -11.30 -4.50
N SER A 232 1.36 -10.43 -4.97
CA SER A 232 1.35 -9.99 -6.36
C SER A 232 2.17 -8.71 -6.52
N ILE A 233 3.04 -8.69 -7.52
CA ILE A 233 3.76 -7.48 -7.95
C ILE A 233 3.21 -7.08 -9.32
N PHE A 234 2.65 -5.90 -9.42
CA PHE A 234 2.27 -5.28 -10.67
C PHE A 234 3.32 -4.25 -11.03
N CYS A 235 4.01 -4.45 -12.16
CA CYS A 235 5.11 -3.59 -12.56
C CYS A 235 5.08 -3.29 -14.06
N ASP A 236 5.80 -2.22 -14.48
CA ASP A 236 6.02 -1.91 -15.88
C ASP A 236 7.36 -2.48 -16.39
N GLN A 237 7.51 -2.58 -17.70
CA GLN A 237 8.73 -3.07 -18.33
C GLN A 237 9.96 -2.24 -17.94
N GLU A 238 9.80 -0.95 -17.68
CA GLU A 238 10.90 -0.09 -17.26
C GLU A 238 11.45 -0.48 -15.89
N SER A 239 10.60 -0.84 -14.94
CA SER A 239 11.03 -1.31 -13.61
C SER A 239 11.52 -2.76 -13.60
N ALA A 240 11.10 -3.58 -14.56
CA ALA A 240 11.43 -5.00 -14.68
C ALA A 240 12.57 -5.30 -15.67
N LYS A 241 13.17 -4.29 -16.32
CA LYS A 241 14.04 -4.44 -17.49
C LYS A 241 15.28 -5.32 -17.28
N GLU A 242 15.81 -5.34 -16.06
CA GLU A 242 17.06 -6.09 -15.75
C GLU A 242 16.80 -7.37 -14.95
N LEU A 243 15.52 -7.72 -14.75
CA LEU A 243 15.19 -8.94 -14.05
C LEU A 243 15.51 -10.17 -14.94
N GLU A 244 16.38 -11.02 -14.46
CA GLU A 244 16.57 -12.37 -15.01
C GLU A 244 15.36 -13.24 -14.63
N ILE A 245 14.34 -13.25 -15.49
CA ILE A 245 13.08 -13.98 -15.30
C ILE A 245 12.67 -14.77 -16.54
#